data_43094752ca8d6301c1f92ff4f3eba842
#
_entry.id   43094752ca8d6301c1f92ff4f3eba842
#
_cell.length_a   1.000
_cell.length_b   1.000
_cell.length_c   1.000
_cell.angle_alpha   90.00
_cell.angle_beta   90.00
_cell.angle_gamma   90.00
#
_symmetry.space_group_name_H-M   'P 1'
#
loop_
_entity.id
_entity.type
_entity.pdbx_description
1 polymer ?
#
loop_
_entity_poly.entity_id
_entity_poly.type
_entity_poly.pdbx_seq_one_letter_code
_entity_poly.pdbx_strand_id
1 'polypeptide(L)'
;MNVDDMVAALAAKTVDAMVNVEPYNEIAVAEGIGTSIMDFSGVDKMPVFMASTPDFVDKSPDTVVAYLKCWQEVARDFKDNPGKVTDVIYAFFTSKGYNMSRDTFAKALARVQVDPGFPTDLAPGLQKDAEVLLREKKISAIPDWKKALRPDLWARAASG
;
A
#
# COMPACT_ATOMS: atom_id res chain seq x y z
N MET A 1 -7.10 16.92 -7.69
CA MET A 1 -5.63 17.02 -7.93
C MET A 1 -5.06 15.60 -7.82
N ASN A 2 -4.17 15.23 -8.73
CA ASN A 2 -3.51 13.92 -8.64
C ASN A 2 -2.46 13.92 -7.52
N VAL A 3 -2.14 12.73 -6.99
CA VAL A 3 -1.14 12.60 -5.92
C VAL A 3 0.24 13.13 -6.33
N ASP A 4 0.61 12.96 -7.59
CA ASP A 4 1.89 13.43 -8.15
C ASP A 4 1.99 14.97 -8.19
N ASP A 5 0.86 15.66 -8.30
CA ASP A 5 0.81 17.12 -8.44
C ASP A 5 0.80 17.85 -7.07
N MET A 6 0.52 17.13 -5.98
CA MET A 6 0.32 17.75 -4.66
C MET A 6 1.59 18.39 -4.10
N VAL A 7 2.75 17.76 -4.28
CA VAL A 7 4.03 18.30 -3.81
C VAL A 7 4.36 19.60 -4.55
N ALA A 8 4.16 19.61 -5.86
CA ALA A 8 4.37 20.81 -6.67
C ALA A 8 3.41 21.96 -6.28
N ALA A 9 2.14 21.63 -6.01
CA ALA A 9 1.15 22.61 -5.56
C ALA A 9 1.51 23.22 -4.19
N LEU A 10 2.01 22.41 -3.25
CA LEU A 10 2.49 22.87 -1.96
C LEU A 10 3.74 23.76 -2.12
N ALA A 11 4.69 23.35 -2.96
CA ALA A 11 5.88 24.15 -3.27
C ALA A 11 5.54 25.49 -3.89
N ALA A 12 4.56 25.54 -4.79
CA ALA A 12 4.06 26.75 -5.42
C ALA A 12 3.14 27.59 -4.51
N LYS A 13 2.85 27.13 -3.28
CA LYS A 13 1.93 27.78 -2.32
C LYS A 13 0.52 28.00 -2.87
N THR A 14 0.07 27.14 -3.77
CA THR A 14 -1.31 27.14 -4.27
C THR A 14 -2.25 26.36 -3.35
N VAL A 15 -1.67 25.58 -2.43
CA VAL A 15 -2.33 24.95 -1.29
C VAL A 15 -1.48 25.17 -0.04
N ASP A 16 -2.12 25.26 1.13
CA ASP A 16 -1.45 25.49 2.42
C ASP A 16 -1.04 24.17 3.10
N ALA A 17 -1.69 23.08 2.74
CA ALA A 17 -1.42 21.76 3.26
C ALA A 17 -1.79 20.68 2.23
N MET A 18 -1.20 19.50 2.36
CA MET A 18 -1.56 18.32 1.57
C MET A 18 -1.73 17.12 2.48
N VAL A 19 -2.57 16.17 2.05
CA VAL A 19 -2.63 14.81 2.57
C VAL A 19 -2.26 13.89 1.43
N ASN A 20 -1.18 13.15 1.60
CA ASN A 20 -0.64 12.30 0.54
C ASN A 20 -0.09 10.99 1.12
N VAL A 21 0.35 10.09 0.25
CA VAL A 21 0.98 8.82 0.58
C VAL A 21 2.50 8.89 0.38
N GLU A 22 3.23 7.93 0.91
CA GLU A 22 4.67 7.81 0.61
C GLU A 22 4.90 7.36 -0.85
N PRO A 23 5.95 7.86 -1.50
CA PRO A 23 7.07 8.67 -0.97
C PRO A 23 6.86 10.19 -1.01
N TYR A 24 5.71 10.69 -1.45
CA TYR A 24 5.48 12.14 -1.68
C TYR A 24 5.59 12.98 -0.42
N ASN A 25 5.15 12.47 0.73
CA ASN A 25 5.28 13.18 2.00
C ASN A 25 6.75 13.34 2.39
N GLU A 26 7.54 12.27 2.27
CA GLU A 26 8.97 12.34 2.59
C GLU A 26 9.75 13.21 1.61
N ILE A 27 9.37 13.25 0.33
CA ILE A 27 9.94 14.19 -0.65
C ILE A 27 9.70 15.64 -0.21
N ALA A 28 8.47 15.99 0.14
CA ALA A 28 8.13 17.36 0.56
C ALA A 28 8.92 17.79 1.81
N VAL A 29 9.14 16.87 2.75
CA VAL A 29 9.94 17.15 3.95
C VAL A 29 11.43 17.24 3.62
N ALA A 30 11.96 16.33 2.81
CA ALA A 30 13.39 16.28 2.45
C ALA A 30 13.82 17.51 1.62
N GLU A 31 12.92 18.03 0.79
CA GLU A 31 13.17 19.23 -0.02
C GLU A 31 12.84 20.53 0.72
N GLY A 32 12.42 20.46 1.98
CA GLY A 32 12.08 21.66 2.77
C GLY A 32 10.83 22.40 2.31
N ILE A 33 9.98 21.75 1.50
CA ILE A 33 8.72 22.30 0.98
C ILE A 33 7.68 22.39 2.09
N GLY A 34 7.69 21.40 3.01
CA GLY A 34 6.72 21.33 4.09
C GLY A 34 7.26 20.58 5.31
N THR A 35 6.45 20.58 6.36
CA THR A 35 6.72 19.84 7.61
C THR A 35 5.57 18.88 7.87
N SER A 36 5.88 17.66 8.29
CA SER A 36 4.85 16.71 8.72
C SER A 36 4.15 17.22 9.98
N ILE A 37 2.83 17.41 9.89
CA ILE A 37 2.01 17.86 11.01
C ILE A 37 1.48 16.65 11.80
N MET A 38 1.02 15.62 11.09
CA MET A 38 0.55 14.36 11.67
C MET A 38 0.57 13.26 10.61
N ASP A 39 0.55 12.02 11.05
CA ASP A 39 0.23 10.86 10.24
C ASP A 39 -1.06 10.18 10.76
N PHE A 40 -1.58 9.24 9.99
CA PHE A 40 -2.81 8.54 10.33
C PHE A 40 -2.59 7.19 11.04
N SER A 41 -1.35 6.86 11.40
CA SER A 41 -0.99 5.57 12.00
C SER A 41 -1.71 5.28 13.31
N GLY A 42 -2.06 6.34 14.06
CA GLY A 42 -2.84 6.25 15.30
C GLY A 42 -4.36 6.27 15.10
N VAL A 43 -4.84 6.48 13.87
CA VAL A 43 -6.28 6.59 13.55
C VAL A 43 -6.77 5.33 12.87
N ASP A 44 -6.11 4.93 11.79
CA ASP A 44 -6.48 3.75 11.02
C ASP A 44 -5.30 3.27 10.18
N LYS A 45 -5.38 2.02 9.71
CA LYS A 45 -4.45 1.42 8.76
C LYS A 45 -5.06 1.50 7.37
N MET A 46 -4.29 1.96 6.39
CA MET A 46 -4.69 1.90 4.99
C MET A 46 -4.14 0.61 4.36
N PRO A 47 -4.94 -0.46 4.28
CA PRO A 47 -4.48 -1.71 3.71
C PRO A 47 -4.33 -1.60 2.18
N VAL A 48 -3.25 -2.16 1.66
CA VAL A 48 -3.04 -2.33 0.21
C VAL A 48 -3.36 -3.77 -0.15
N PHE A 49 -4.16 -3.96 -1.18
CA PHE A 49 -4.66 -5.27 -1.61
C PHE A 49 -4.05 -5.72 -2.92
N MET A 50 -3.83 -7.02 -3.03
CA MET A 50 -3.74 -7.67 -4.32
C MET A 50 -5.16 -8.05 -4.76
N ALA A 51 -5.58 -7.54 -5.91
CA ALA A 51 -6.89 -7.80 -6.47
C ALA A 51 -6.77 -8.56 -7.79
N SER A 52 -7.72 -9.43 -8.04
CA SER A 52 -7.84 -10.16 -9.30
C SER A 52 -9.31 -10.34 -9.67
N THR A 53 -9.58 -10.69 -10.93
CA THR A 53 -10.95 -11.01 -11.34
C THR A 53 -11.37 -12.38 -10.78
N PRO A 54 -12.65 -12.58 -10.42
CA PRO A 54 -13.14 -13.88 -9.97
C PRO A 54 -12.83 -15.00 -10.97
N ASP A 55 -13.05 -14.75 -12.25
CA ASP A 55 -12.76 -15.68 -13.35
C ASP A 55 -11.32 -16.19 -13.34
N PHE A 56 -10.34 -15.30 -13.13
CA PHE A 56 -8.94 -15.68 -13.11
C PHE A 56 -8.62 -16.52 -11.87
N VAL A 57 -9.14 -16.11 -10.72
CA VAL A 57 -8.94 -16.85 -9.46
C VAL A 57 -9.52 -18.27 -9.55
N ASP A 58 -10.71 -18.41 -10.12
CA ASP A 58 -11.41 -19.69 -10.22
C ASP A 58 -10.80 -20.63 -11.28
N LYS A 59 -10.31 -20.06 -12.40
CA LYS A 59 -9.71 -20.84 -13.50
C LYS A 59 -8.23 -21.16 -13.30
N SER A 60 -7.52 -20.34 -12.50
CA SER A 60 -6.06 -20.47 -12.32
C SER A 60 -5.63 -20.33 -10.85
N PRO A 61 -6.26 -21.06 -9.90
CA PRO A 61 -5.97 -20.89 -8.47
C PRO A 61 -4.51 -21.22 -8.13
N ASP A 62 -3.89 -22.17 -8.82
CA ASP A 62 -2.50 -22.54 -8.58
C ASP A 62 -1.52 -21.44 -9.00
N THR A 63 -1.83 -20.71 -10.06
CA THR A 63 -1.05 -19.53 -10.47
C THR A 63 -1.14 -18.42 -9.39
N VAL A 64 -2.32 -18.20 -8.84
CA VAL A 64 -2.52 -17.24 -7.74
C VAL A 64 -1.73 -17.66 -6.51
N VAL A 65 -1.77 -18.95 -6.15
CA VAL A 65 -0.99 -19.49 -5.02
C VAL A 65 0.51 -19.33 -5.25
N ALA A 66 1.01 -19.62 -6.45
CA ALA A 66 2.42 -19.42 -6.78
C ALA A 66 2.85 -17.94 -6.64
N TYR A 67 2.02 -17.03 -7.12
CA TYR A 67 2.26 -15.59 -6.95
C TYR A 67 2.29 -15.19 -5.47
N LEU A 68 1.33 -15.66 -4.67
CA LEU A 68 1.28 -15.39 -3.24
C LEU A 68 2.49 -15.94 -2.48
N LYS A 69 3.05 -17.09 -2.88
CA LYS A 69 4.31 -17.62 -2.32
C LYS A 69 5.46 -16.67 -2.57
N CYS A 70 5.65 -16.22 -3.82
CA CYS A 70 6.68 -15.24 -4.15
C CYS A 70 6.52 -13.95 -3.34
N TRP A 71 5.27 -13.48 -3.20
CA TRP A 71 5.00 -12.28 -2.41
C TRP A 71 5.36 -12.47 -0.93
N GLN A 72 5.02 -13.61 -0.33
CA GLN A 72 5.37 -13.93 1.06
C GLN A 72 6.89 -14.01 1.27
N GLU A 73 7.64 -14.50 0.29
CA GLU A 73 9.10 -14.49 0.33
C GLU A 73 9.65 -13.07 0.33
N VAL A 74 9.15 -12.22 -0.58
CA VAL A 74 9.53 -10.80 -0.62
C VAL A 74 9.13 -10.07 0.66
N ALA A 75 7.95 -10.36 1.22
CA ALA A 75 7.51 -9.77 2.47
C ALA A 75 8.42 -10.14 3.66
N ARG A 76 8.96 -11.36 3.68
CA ARG A 76 9.98 -11.74 4.68
C ARG A 76 11.28 -10.96 4.47
N ASP A 77 11.70 -10.75 3.23
CA ASP A 77 12.91 -9.96 2.93
C ASP A 77 12.82 -8.51 3.42
N PHE A 78 11.63 -7.90 3.45
CA PHE A 78 11.45 -6.58 4.08
C PHE A 78 11.90 -6.54 5.53
N LYS A 79 11.69 -7.61 6.27
CA LYS A 79 12.09 -7.73 7.67
C LYS A 79 13.57 -8.13 7.81
N ASP A 80 13.98 -9.13 7.04
CA ASP A 80 15.26 -9.81 7.24
C ASP A 80 16.41 -9.12 6.50
N ASN A 81 16.12 -8.46 5.36
CA ASN A 81 17.09 -7.84 4.47
C ASN A 81 16.65 -6.44 3.99
N PRO A 82 16.29 -5.50 4.90
CA PRO A 82 15.68 -4.20 4.52
C PRO A 82 16.58 -3.37 3.60
N GLY A 83 17.90 -3.43 3.75
CA GLY A 83 18.84 -2.71 2.89
C GLY A 83 18.78 -3.18 1.43
N LYS A 84 18.82 -4.51 1.22
CA LYS A 84 18.70 -5.13 -0.11
C LYS A 84 17.35 -4.79 -0.76
N VAL A 85 16.26 -4.88 0.01
CA VAL A 85 14.93 -4.54 -0.48
C VAL A 85 14.87 -3.07 -0.89
N THR A 86 15.40 -2.17 -0.07
CA THR A 86 15.47 -0.75 -0.40
C THR A 86 16.22 -0.53 -1.71
N ASP A 87 17.38 -1.17 -1.91
CA ASP A 87 18.18 -1.00 -3.13
C ASP A 87 17.43 -1.47 -4.39
N VAL A 88 16.78 -2.62 -4.32
CA VAL A 88 16.03 -3.18 -5.45
C VAL A 88 14.85 -2.29 -5.83
N ILE A 89 14.07 -1.86 -4.83
CA ILE A 89 12.88 -1.04 -5.09
C ILE A 89 13.30 0.38 -5.52
N TYR A 90 14.33 0.95 -4.92
CA TYR A 90 14.87 2.24 -5.31
C TYR A 90 15.35 2.24 -6.77
N ALA A 91 16.10 1.21 -7.18
CA ALA A 91 16.53 1.06 -8.56
C ALA A 91 15.35 0.97 -9.53
N PHE A 92 14.26 0.28 -9.14
CA PHE A 92 13.04 0.23 -9.94
C PHE A 92 12.39 1.61 -10.08
N PHE A 93 12.22 2.35 -8.99
CA PHE A 93 11.59 3.68 -9.02
C PHE A 93 12.43 4.67 -9.85
N THR A 94 13.75 4.68 -9.68
CA THR A 94 14.63 5.55 -10.49
C THR A 94 14.58 5.21 -11.98
N SER A 95 14.46 3.92 -12.33
CA SER A 95 14.29 3.48 -13.73
C SER A 95 12.97 3.96 -14.35
N LYS A 96 11.99 4.32 -13.52
CA LYS A 96 10.69 4.89 -13.93
C LYS A 96 10.67 6.42 -13.94
N GLY A 97 11.82 7.06 -13.69
CA GLY A 97 11.95 8.51 -13.73
C GLY A 97 11.66 9.22 -12.43
N TYR A 98 11.44 8.50 -11.34
CA TYR A 98 11.33 9.13 -10.02
C TYR A 98 12.69 9.66 -9.58
N ASN A 99 12.75 10.95 -9.25
CA ASN A 99 13.96 11.64 -8.86
C ASN A 99 13.92 11.97 -7.37
N MET A 100 14.55 11.14 -6.56
CA MET A 100 14.73 11.37 -5.12
C MET A 100 16.03 10.70 -4.66
N SER A 101 16.57 11.15 -3.52
CA SER A 101 17.75 10.50 -2.95
C SER A 101 17.39 9.12 -2.40
N ARG A 102 18.36 8.20 -2.38
CA ARG A 102 18.19 6.89 -1.75
C ARG A 102 17.80 6.99 -0.28
N ASP A 103 18.33 7.99 0.45
CA ASP A 103 18.02 8.21 1.86
C ASP A 103 16.56 8.65 2.06
N THR A 104 16.08 9.56 1.24
CA THR A 104 14.65 9.98 1.22
C THR A 104 13.75 8.76 0.95
N PHE A 105 14.12 7.96 -0.05
CA PHE A 105 13.37 6.75 -0.38
C PHE A 105 13.38 5.74 0.77
N ALA A 106 14.53 5.50 1.40
CA ALA A 106 14.65 4.58 2.53
C ALA A 106 13.78 5.00 3.73
N LYS A 107 13.72 6.30 4.03
CA LYS A 107 12.85 6.85 5.08
C LYS A 107 11.38 6.66 4.75
N ALA A 108 10.97 6.91 3.51
CA ALA A 108 9.60 6.67 3.05
C ALA A 108 9.25 5.18 3.16
N LEU A 109 10.13 4.29 2.69
CA LEU A 109 9.91 2.85 2.73
C LEU A 109 9.82 2.30 4.16
N ALA A 110 10.57 2.87 5.10
CA ALA A 110 10.53 2.47 6.52
C ALA A 110 9.17 2.71 7.20
N ARG A 111 8.31 3.54 6.62
CA ARG A 111 6.93 3.78 7.10
C ARG A 111 5.93 2.78 6.52
N VAL A 112 6.32 2.02 5.50
CA VAL A 112 5.47 1.00 4.89
C VAL A 112 5.55 -0.27 5.73
N GLN A 113 4.42 -0.71 6.25
CA GLN A 113 4.32 -1.98 6.98
C GLN A 113 4.04 -3.11 5.99
N VAL A 114 4.94 -4.08 5.94
CA VAL A 114 4.78 -5.28 5.12
C VAL A 114 4.72 -6.47 6.07
N ASP A 115 3.52 -7.06 6.18
CA ASP A 115 3.29 -8.25 7.01
C ASP A 115 3.02 -9.45 6.08
N PRO A 116 3.79 -10.53 6.17
CA PRO A 116 3.54 -11.75 5.39
C PRO A 116 2.29 -12.53 5.86
N GLY A 117 1.63 -12.12 6.94
CA GLY A 117 0.40 -12.72 7.44
C GLY A 117 -0.86 -12.22 6.72
N PHE A 118 -1.94 -12.98 6.84
CA PHE A 118 -3.28 -12.52 6.46
C PHE A 118 -3.98 -11.97 7.72
N PRO A 119 -4.35 -10.68 7.76
CA PRO A 119 -4.97 -10.09 8.94
C PRO A 119 -6.32 -10.75 9.28
N THR A 120 -6.51 -11.17 10.51
CA THR A 120 -7.76 -11.81 10.98
C THR A 120 -8.90 -10.82 11.20
N ASP A 121 -8.56 -9.54 11.40
CA ASP A 121 -9.48 -8.42 11.63
C ASP A 121 -9.81 -7.61 10.36
N LEU A 122 -9.34 -8.08 9.20
CA LEU A 122 -9.48 -7.36 7.94
C LEU A 122 -10.96 -7.14 7.55
N ALA A 123 -11.79 -8.18 7.59
CA ALA A 123 -13.17 -8.08 7.16
C ALA A 123 -14.02 -7.11 8.01
N PRO A 124 -13.92 -7.08 9.36
CA PRO A 124 -14.59 -6.07 10.18
C PRO A 124 -14.16 -4.63 9.87
N GLY A 125 -12.87 -4.39 9.63
CA GLY A 125 -12.37 -3.07 9.24
C GLY A 125 -12.95 -2.62 7.91
N LEU A 126 -12.85 -3.46 6.88
CA LEU A 126 -13.42 -3.19 5.56
C LEU A 126 -14.93 -2.98 5.56
N GLN A 127 -15.65 -3.70 6.41
CA GLN A 127 -17.09 -3.53 6.59
C GLN A 127 -17.41 -2.11 7.06
N LYS A 128 -16.69 -1.63 8.08
CA LYS A 128 -16.86 -0.29 8.62
C LYS A 128 -16.59 0.80 7.57
N ASP A 129 -15.51 0.65 6.81
CA ASP A 129 -15.16 1.59 5.74
C ASP A 129 -16.21 1.58 4.62
N ALA A 130 -16.68 0.39 4.24
CA ALA A 130 -17.71 0.26 3.21
C ALA A 130 -19.05 0.88 3.64
N GLU A 131 -19.41 0.83 4.93
CA GLU A 131 -20.59 1.50 5.46
C GLU A 131 -20.49 3.03 5.34
N VAL A 132 -19.29 3.59 5.60
CA VAL A 132 -19.04 5.02 5.37
C VAL A 132 -19.16 5.35 3.89
N LEU A 133 -18.52 4.58 3.02
CA LEU A 133 -18.58 4.81 1.57
C LEU A 133 -20.01 4.67 1.00
N LEU A 134 -20.80 3.73 1.51
CA LEU A 134 -22.18 3.58 1.12
C LEU A 134 -23.03 4.79 1.55
N ARG A 135 -22.86 5.25 2.79
CA ARG A 135 -23.53 6.45 3.32
C ARG A 135 -23.19 7.69 2.49
N GLU A 136 -21.92 7.83 2.11
CA GLU A 136 -21.44 8.92 1.26
C GLU A 136 -21.73 8.70 -0.24
N LYS A 137 -22.50 7.67 -0.60
CA LYS A 137 -22.87 7.33 -1.99
C LYS A 137 -21.67 7.13 -2.94
N LYS A 138 -20.52 6.71 -2.40
CA LYS A 138 -19.32 6.38 -3.18
C LYS A 138 -19.35 4.96 -3.74
N ILE A 139 -20.13 4.09 -3.10
CA ILE A 139 -20.44 2.73 -3.58
C ILE A 139 -21.95 2.54 -3.54
N SER A 140 -22.46 1.62 -4.36
CA SER A 140 -23.89 1.30 -4.46
C SER A 140 -24.34 0.17 -3.53
N ALA A 141 -23.40 -0.66 -3.07
CA ALA A 141 -23.67 -1.77 -2.17
C ALA A 141 -22.39 -2.14 -1.39
N ILE A 142 -22.60 -2.75 -0.22
CA ILE A 142 -21.50 -3.32 0.57
C ILE A 142 -21.08 -4.65 -0.08
N PRO A 143 -19.76 -4.89 -0.30
CA PRO A 143 -19.27 -6.15 -0.84
C PRO A 143 -19.59 -7.36 0.05
N ASP A 144 -19.79 -8.52 -0.55
CA ASP A 144 -19.80 -9.78 0.16
C ASP A 144 -18.36 -10.23 0.48
N TRP A 145 -17.91 -9.92 1.68
CA TRP A 145 -16.52 -10.18 2.11
C TRP A 145 -16.15 -11.66 2.10
N LYS A 146 -17.11 -12.56 2.23
CA LYS A 146 -16.85 -14.02 2.16
C LYS A 146 -16.48 -14.45 0.74
N LYS A 147 -16.97 -13.72 -0.27
CA LYS A 147 -16.62 -13.96 -1.67
C LYS A 147 -15.42 -13.13 -2.12
N ALA A 148 -15.31 -11.90 -1.61
CA ALA A 148 -14.26 -10.97 -2.02
C ALA A 148 -12.89 -11.34 -1.44
N LEU A 149 -12.84 -11.82 -0.20
CA LEU A 149 -11.60 -12.20 0.45
C LEU A 149 -11.32 -13.70 0.25
N ARG A 150 -10.08 -14.04 -0.07
CA ARG A 150 -9.63 -15.42 -0.33
C ARG A 150 -8.51 -15.85 0.62
N PRO A 151 -8.78 -15.93 1.94
CA PRO A 151 -7.82 -16.42 2.93
C PRO A 151 -7.40 -17.88 2.68
N ASP A 152 -8.25 -18.65 2.01
CA ASP A 152 -7.97 -20.03 1.60
C ASP A 152 -6.75 -20.14 0.68
N LEU A 153 -6.64 -19.24 -0.31
CA LEU A 153 -5.48 -19.21 -1.22
C LEU A 153 -4.22 -18.73 -0.51
N TRP A 154 -4.36 -17.80 0.42
CA TRP A 154 -3.25 -17.37 1.26
C TRP A 154 -2.72 -18.50 2.14
N ALA A 155 -3.60 -19.26 2.80
CA ALA A 155 -3.23 -20.40 3.62
C ALA A 155 -2.54 -21.50 2.80
N ARG A 156 -3.01 -21.78 1.57
CA ARG A 156 -2.35 -22.70 0.64
C ARG A 156 -0.93 -22.25 0.26
N ALA A 157 -0.73 -20.95 0.10
CA ALA A 157 0.60 -20.40 -0.19
C ALA A 157 1.54 -20.53 1.01
N ALA A 158 1.03 -20.38 2.24
CA ALA A 158 1.83 -20.45 3.47
C ALA A 158 2.20 -21.89 3.88
N SER A 159 1.46 -22.91 3.42
CA SER A 159 1.63 -24.32 3.84
C SER A 159 2.58 -25.13 2.94
N GLY A 160 3.17 -24.56 1.93
CA GLY A 160 4.12 -25.19 1.01
C GLY A 160 5.38 -24.43 0.85
#